data_8613dc77c4bacd449969af3c503f191b
#
_entry.id   8613dc77c4bacd449969af3c503f191b
#
_cell.length_a   1.000
_cell.length_b   1.000
_cell.length_c   1.000
_cell.angle_alpha   90.00
_cell.angle_beta   90.00
_cell.angle_gamma   90.00
#
_symmetry.space_group_name_H-M   'P 1'
#
loop_
_entity.id
_entity.type
_entity.pdbx_description
1 polymer ?
#
loop_
_entity_poly.entity_id
_entity_poly.type
_entity_poly.pdbx_seq_one_letter_code
_entity_poly.pdbx_strand_id
1 'polypeptide(L)'
;TPRNASAASDVYQSQEIRDSLAKACDITFSRVDSDACMSTNDTVVAMASGASGISLTGDELTDALTELCAILARQLVADAEGSHHDVKVTVTGAISTEAAVAVAREVTRSNLVKTAIAGNDPNWGRILAAIGCVPENVAPFDPDQVDVSINDIQICKAGGIGEDRNLVDMRPREVHIDIELHAGDAEAAVWTNDLTHQYVEENSAYTS
;
A
#
# COMPACT_ATOMS: atom_id res chain seq x y z
N THR A 1 -12.61 21.61 -42.83
CA THR A 1 -11.51 22.32 -42.14
C THR A 1 -10.83 21.35 -41.18
N PRO A 2 -9.54 20.98 -41.40
CA PRO A 2 -8.89 19.88 -40.69
C PRO A 2 -8.54 20.17 -39.23
N ARG A 3 -8.67 21.38 -38.73
CA ARG A 3 -8.26 21.77 -37.37
C ARG A 3 -9.18 21.29 -36.25
N ASN A 4 -10.48 21.05 -36.53
CA ASN A 4 -11.41 20.63 -35.49
C ASN A 4 -11.37 19.12 -35.20
N ALA A 5 -10.94 18.29 -36.16
CA ALA A 5 -10.80 16.85 -35.94
C ALA A 5 -9.56 16.51 -35.10
N SER A 6 -8.45 17.24 -35.31
CA SER A 6 -7.21 17.10 -34.52
C SER A 6 -7.45 17.49 -33.06
N ALA A 7 -8.11 18.63 -32.81
CA ALA A 7 -8.41 19.06 -31.44
C ALA A 7 -9.34 18.11 -30.69
N ALA A 8 -10.31 17.49 -31.38
CA ALA A 8 -11.23 16.52 -30.77
C ALA A 8 -10.49 15.20 -30.43
N SER A 9 -9.61 14.72 -31.30
CA SER A 9 -8.81 13.50 -31.04
C SER A 9 -7.82 13.72 -29.89
N ASP A 10 -7.17 14.87 -29.83
CA ASP A 10 -6.24 15.21 -28.74
C ASP A 10 -6.95 15.33 -27.38
N VAL A 11 -8.18 15.82 -27.34
CA VAL A 11 -8.99 15.90 -26.14
C VAL A 11 -9.41 14.51 -25.64
N TYR A 12 -9.81 13.61 -26.53
CA TYR A 12 -10.16 12.25 -26.15
C TYR A 12 -8.95 11.46 -25.65
N GLN A 13 -7.81 11.56 -26.32
CA GLN A 13 -6.55 10.92 -25.86
C GLN A 13 -6.10 11.46 -24.51
N SER A 14 -6.25 12.76 -24.26
CA SER A 14 -5.92 13.37 -22.96
C SER A 14 -6.85 12.88 -21.84
N GLN A 15 -8.12 12.64 -22.12
CA GLN A 15 -9.07 12.10 -21.14
C GLN A 15 -8.76 10.63 -20.82
N GLU A 16 -8.47 9.80 -21.83
CA GLU A 16 -8.10 8.40 -21.62
C GLU A 16 -6.83 8.29 -20.76
N ILE A 17 -5.79 9.08 -21.05
CA ILE A 17 -4.57 9.12 -20.23
C ILE A 17 -4.89 9.51 -18.79
N ARG A 18 -5.75 10.52 -18.60
CA ARG A 18 -6.15 10.97 -17.26
C ARG A 18 -6.89 9.89 -16.48
N ASP A 19 -7.86 9.23 -17.12
CA ASP A 19 -8.70 8.21 -16.48
C ASP A 19 -7.87 6.97 -16.16
N SER A 20 -7.00 6.54 -17.08
CA SER A 20 -6.08 5.43 -16.88
C SER A 20 -5.05 5.73 -15.78
N LEU A 21 -4.49 6.94 -15.76
CA LEU A 21 -3.57 7.36 -14.71
C LEU A 21 -4.25 7.40 -13.34
N ALA A 22 -5.49 7.91 -13.26
CA ALA A 22 -6.23 7.95 -12.01
C ALA A 22 -6.46 6.54 -11.44
N LYS A 23 -6.89 5.58 -12.29
CA LYS A 23 -7.05 4.18 -11.90
C LYS A 23 -5.73 3.55 -11.44
N ALA A 24 -4.65 3.78 -12.19
CA ALA A 24 -3.33 3.28 -11.84
C ALA A 24 -2.84 3.84 -10.49
N CYS A 25 -3.00 5.15 -10.26
CA CYS A 25 -2.61 5.80 -9.01
C CYS A 25 -3.41 5.26 -7.80
N ASP A 26 -4.69 4.97 -7.97
CA ASP A 26 -5.56 4.49 -6.88
C ASP A 26 -5.05 3.17 -6.27
N ILE A 27 -4.53 2.27 -7.08
CA ILE A 27 -4.03 0.96 -6.65
C ILE A 27 -2.51 0.88 -6.47
N THR A 28 -1.79 2.00 -6.66
CA THR A 28 -0.33 2.08 -6.53
C THR A 28 0.09 3.18 -5.57
N PHE A 29 0.26 4.42 -6.02
CA PHE A 29 0.68 5.55 -5.16
C PHE A 29 -0.26 5.79 -3.99
N SER A 30 -1.58 5.70 -4.20
CA SER A 30 -2.56 5.82 -3.10
C SER A 30 -2.55 4.64 -2.13
N ARG A 31 -1.75 3.60 -2.40
CA ARG A 31 -1.50 2.46 -1.51
C ARG A 31 -0.14 2.53 -0.83
N VAL A 32 0.53 3.68 -0.85
CA VAL A 32 1.71 3.96 -0.02
C VAL A 32 1.28 4.84 1.15
N ASP A 33 1.64 4.46 2.35
CA ASP A 33 1.28 5.14 3.60
C ASP A 33 2.44 5.07 4.59
N SER A 34 3.46 5.92 4.40
CA SER A 34 4.68 5.88 5.21
C SER A 34 4.51 6.51 6.60
N ASP A 35 3.80 7.62 6.72
CA ASP A 35 3.70 8.41 7.97
C ASP A 35 2.27 8.85 8.33
N ALA A 36 1.26 8.29 7.67
CA ALA A 36 -0.15 8.62 7.82
C ALA A 36 -0.54 10.04 7.34
N CYS A 37 0.37 10.76 6.69
CA CYS A 37 0.14 12.10 6.17
C CYS A 37 -0.09 12.07 4.65
N MET A 38 -0.70 13.12 4.15
CA MET A 38 -0.80 13.39 2.72
C MET A 38 0.17 14.50 2.36
N SER A 39 0.89 14.34 1.22
CA SER A 39 1.68 15.44 0.70
C SER A 39 0.80 16.61 0.24
N THR A 40 1.29 17.82 0.44
CA THR A 40 0.66 19.05 -0.05
C THR A 40 1.08 19.40 -1.48
N ASN A 41 2.16 18.80 -1.99
CA ASN A 41 2.86 19.27 -3.19
C ASN A 41 3.20 18.16 -4.19
N ASP A 42 3.16 16.89 -3.79
CA ASP A 42 3.49 15.78 -4.69
C ASP A 42 2.50 15.67 -5.84
N THR A 43 3.04 15.44 -7.03
CA THR A 43 2.24 15.39 -8.25
C THR A 43 2.68 14.23 -9.13
N VAL A 44 1.74 13.44 -9.58
CA VAL A 44 1.97 12.39 -10.60
C VAL A 44 1.54 12.93 -11.96
N VAL A 45 2.46 12.94 -12.93
CA VAL A 45 2.22 13.46 -14.27
C VAL A 45 2.53 12.38 -15.31
N ALA A 46 1.59 12.11 -16.21
CA ALA A 46 1.84 11.30 -17.39
C ALA A 46 1.97 12.20 -18.64
N MET A 47 2.99 11.98 -19.43
CA MET A 47 3.24 12.70 -20.69
C MET A 47 3.48 11.71 -21.83
N ALA A 48 2.77 11.90 -22.94
CA ALA A 48 2.91 11.09 -24.13
C ALA A 48 3.20 11.97 -25.34
N SER A 49 4.34 11.72 -26.02
CA SER A 49 4.72 12.47 -27.21
C SER A 49 4.10 11.93 -28.51
N GLY A 50 3.56 10.70 -28.49
CA GLY A 50 3.10 9.99 -29.68
C GLY A 50 4.20 9.53 -30.65
N ALA A 51 5.48 9.73 -30.29
CA ALA A 51 6.61 9.48 -31.20
C ALA A 51 6.78 8.00 -31.59
N SER A 52 6.30 7.06 -30.75
CA SER A 52 6.35 5.63 -31.03
C SER A 52 5.36 5.19 -32.11
N GLY A 53 4.30 5.96 -32.37
CA GLY A 53 3.19 5.58 -33.22
C GLY A 53 2.35 4.40 -32.70
N ILE A 54 2.58 3.96 -31.45
CA ILE A 54 1.82 2.88 -30.82
C ILE A 54 0.53 3.49 -30.26
N SER A 55 -0.60 2.86 -30.58
CA SER A 55 -1.90 3.16 -29.98
C SER A 55 -2.30 2.00 -29.06
N LEU A 56 -2.64 2.32 -27.81
CA LEU A 56 -3.13 1.36 -26.83
C LEU A 56 -4.65 1.57 -26.65
N THR A 57 -5.35 0.50 -26.30
CA THR A 57 -6.71 0.60 -25.76
C THR A 57 -6.68 1.19 -24.34
N GLY A 58 -7.81 1.68 -23.83
CA GLY A 58 -7.88 2.23 -22.46
C GLY A 58 -7.44 1.23 -21.39
N ASP A 59 -7.76 -0.05 -21.55
CA ASP A 59 -7.36 -1.11 -20.61
C ASP A 59 -5.85 -1.40 -20.71
N GLU A 60 -5.31 -1.56 -21.91
CA GLU A 60 -3.86 -1.75 -22.10
C GLU A 60 -3.04 -0.56 -21.57
N LEU A 61 -3.54 0.66 -21.73
CA LEU A 61 -2.91 1.87 -21.17
C LEU A 61 -2.98 1.86 -19.64
N THR A 62 -4.11 1.46 -19.06
CA THR A 62 -4.29 1.36 -17.61
C THR A 62 -3.34 0.33 -17.02
N ASP A 63 -3.21 -0.85 -17.63
CA ASP A 63 -2.31 -1.91 -17.20
C ASP A 63 -0.84 -1.45 -17.25
N ALA A 64 -0.41 -0.86 -18.36
CA ALA A 64 0.95 -0.34 -18.52
C ALA A 64 1.28 0.78 -17.52
N LEU A 65 0.35 1.71 -17.29
CA LEU A 65 0.51 2.76 -16.28
C LEU A 65 0.52 2.19 -14.86
N THR A 66 -0.30 1.18 -14.58
CA THR A 66 -0.32 0.50 -13.28
C THR A 66 1.01 -0.17 -12.97
N GLU A 67 1.58 -0.89 -13.93
CA GLU A 67 2.89 -1.51 -13.76
C GLU A 67 3.99 -0.46 -13.50
N LEU A 68 4.02 0.60 -14.30
CA LEU A 68 4.99 1.69 -14.13
C LEU A 68 4.82 2.40 -12.79
N CYS A 69 3.59 2.78 -12.44
CA CYS A 69 3.28 3.45 -11.18
C CYS A 69 3.60 2.56 -9.97
N ALA A 70 3.38 1.24 -10.06
CA ALA A 70 3.74 0.32 -8.99
C ALA A 70 5.25 0.24 -8.77
N ILE A 71 6.05 0.26 -9.84
CA ILE A 71 7.51 0.31 -9.74
C ILE A 71 7.96 1.60 -9.06
N LEU A 72 7.45 2.75 -9.50
CA LEU A 72 7.80 4.06 -8.94
C LEU A 72 7.34 4.20 -7.48
N ALA A 73 6.14 3.75 -7.15
CA ALA A 73 5.62 3.77 -5.78
C ALA A 73 6.50 2.96 -4.82
N ARG A 74 6.98 1.78 -5.25
CA ARG A 74 7.93 0.99 -4.45
C ARG A 74 9.29 1.66 -4.29
N GLN A 75 9.76 2.39 -5.31
CA GLN A 75 11.00 3.17 -5.18
C GLN A 75 10.86 4.29 -4.14
N LEU A 76 9.70 4.95 -4.07
CA LEU A 76 9.42 5.93 -3.02
C LEU A 76 9.42 5.30 -1.63
N VAL A 77 8.82 4.11 -1.48
CA VAL A 77 8.87 3.36 -0.21
C VAL A 77 10.31 3.04 0.17
N ALA A 78 11.13 2.58 -0.80
CA ALA A 78 12.51 2.19 -0.57
C ALA A 78 13.44 3.38 -0.24
N ASP A 79 13.07 4.59 -0.65
CA ASP A 79 13.84 5.83 -0.42
C ASP A 79 13.29 6.66 0.75
N ALA A 80 12.36 6.14 1.53
CA ALA A 80 11.77 6.84 2.65
C ALA A 80 12.80 7.12 3.76
N GLU A 81 12.70 8.32 4.34
CA GLU A 81 13.62 8.86 5.35
C GLU A 81 13.80 7.91 6.54
N GLY A 82 15.05 7.55 6.82
CA GLY A 82 15.42 6.72 7.96
C GLY A 82 14.83 5.30 7.95
N SER A 83 14.29 4.84 6.83
CA SER A 83 13.67 3.53 6.69
C SER A 83 14.72 2.41 6.56
N HIS A 84 14.51 1.33 7.31
CA HIS A 84 15.29 0.10 7.19
C HIS A 84 14.49 -1.03 6.51
N HIS A 85 13.15 -0.97 6.55
CA HIS A 85 12.28 -1.99 6.00
C HIS A 85 11.22 -1.41 5.06
N ASP A 86 11.02 -2.09 3.94
CA ASP A 86 9.91 -1.91 3.01
C ASP A 86 8.83 -2.93 3.39
N VAL A 87 7.70 -2.44 3.91
CA VAL A 87 6.68 -3.30 4.50
C VAL A 87 5.46 -3.36 3.60
N LYS A 88 5.07 -4.55 3.20
CA LYS A 88 3.80 -4.80 2.50
C LYS A 88 2.79 -5.39 3.48
N VAL A 89 1.67 -4.71 3.67
CA VAL A 89 0.52 -5.23 4.43
C VAL A 89 -0.55 -5.64 3.43
N THR A 90 -0.80 -6.94 3.32
CA THR A 90 -1.87 -7.51 2.49
C THR A 90 -3.02 -7.92 3.40
N VAL A 91 -4.24 -7.53 3.05
CA VAL A 91 -5.46 -7.96 3.72
C VAL A 91 -6.31 -8.70 2.71
N THR A 92 -6.68 -9.93 3.04
CA THR A 92 -7.54 -10.82 2.27
C THR A 92 -8.81 -11.16 3.06
N GLY A 93 -9.80 -11.73 2.40
CA GLY A 93 -11.04 -12.15 3.07
C GLY A 93 -11.91 -11.00 3.59
N ALA A 94 -11.78 -9.80 3.05
CA ALA A 94 -12.60 -8.65 3.43
C ALA A 94 -13.92 -8.60 2.66
N ILE A 95 -14.91 -7.87 3.19
CA ILE A 95 -16.22 -7.68 2.54
C ILE A 95 -16.15 -6.80 1.27
N SER A 96 -15.15 -5.95 1.18
CA SER A 96 -14.86 -5.09 0.01
C SER A 96 -13.39 -4.68 -0.02
N THR A 97 -12.91 -4.21 -1.18
CA THR A 97 -11.57 -3.67 -1.33
C THR A 97 -11.33 -2.46 -0.42
N GLU A 98 -12.33 -1.60 -0.24
CA GLU A 98 -12.27 -0.44 0.66
C GLU A 98 -12.09 -0.87 2.12
N ALA A 99 -12.79 -1.93 2.54
CA ALA A 99 -12.64 -2.51 3.88
C ALA A 99 -11.22 -3.09 4.07
N ALA A 100 -10.71 -3.83 3.09
CA ALA A 100 -9.34 -4.35 3.11
C ALA A 100 -8.30 -3.22 3.23
N VAL A 101 -8.47 -2.14 2.46
CA VAL A 101 -7.59 -0.95 2.53
C VAL A 101 -7.68 -0.27 3.89
N ALA A 102 -8.87 -0.13 4.46
CA ALA A 102 -9.04 0.49 5.77
C ALA A 102 -8.30 -0.29 6.85
N VAL A 103 -8.43 -1.62 6.86
CA VAL A 103 -7.70 -2.51 7.79
C VAL A 103 -6.19 -2.40 7.57
N ALA A 104 -5.72 -2.50 6.33
CA ALA A 104 -4.29 -2.39 6.02
C ALA A 104 -3.72 -1.04 6.49
N ARG A 105 -4.45 0.07 6.31
CA ARG A 105 -4.02 1.41 6.73
C ARG A 105 -3.92 1.57 8.24
N GLU A 106 -4.81 0.97 9.02
CA GLU A 106 -4.68 1.00 10.48
C GLU A 106 -3.39 0.29 10.94
N VAL A 107 -3.02 -0.80 10.28
CA VAL A 107 -1.76 -1.50 10.56
C VAL A 107 -0.55 -0.66 10.14
N THR A 108 -0.56 -0.08 8.92
CA THR A 108 0.56 0.73 8.40
C THR A 108 0.77 2.02 9.19
N ARG A 109 -0.26 2.56 9.83
CA ARG A 109 -0.23 3.77 10.67
C ARG A 109 0.09 3.53 12.13
N SER A 110 0.08 2.26 12.57
CA SER A 110 0.35 1.90 13.94
C SER A 110 1.82 2.09 14.32
N ASN A 111 2.14 3.09 15.12
CA ASN A 111 3.49 3.28 15.66
C ASN A 111 4.00 2.04 16.39
N LEU A 112 3.11 1.30 17.09
CA LEU A 112 3.48 0.07 17.79
C LEU A 112 3.89 -1.05 16.83
N VAL A 113 3.20 -1.19 15.69
CA VAL A 113 3.58 -2.16 14.65
C VAL A 113 4.88 -1.74 13.99
N LYS A 114 4.99 -0.48 13.56
CA LYS A 114 6.17 0.04 12.85
C LYS A 114 7.44 -0.03 13.70
N THR A 115 7.36 0.23 15.01
CA THR A 115 8.51 0.10 15.92
C THR A 115 8.84 -1.37 16.22
N ALA A 116 7.87 -2.29 16.20
CA ALA A 116 8.14 -3.72 16.32
C ALA A 116 8.94 -4.21 15.10
N ILE A 117 8.57 -3.76 13.88
CA ILE A 117 9.29 -4.10 12.66
C ILE A 117 10.73 -3.58 12.73
N ALA A 118 10.95 -2.32 13.09
CA ALA A 118 12.27 -1.73 13.28
C ALA A 118 13.15 -2.51 14.30
N GLY A 119 12.50 -3.11 15.29
CA GLY A 119 13.16 -3.97 16.31
C GLY A 119 13.28 -5.44 15.93
N ASN A 120 12.90 -5.83 14.70
CA ASN A 120 12.82 -7.24 14.27
C ASN A 120 11.97 -8.10 15.22
N ASP A 121 10.87 -7.53 15.75
CA ASP A 121 9.92 -8.21 16.64
C ASP A 121 8.65 -8.61 15.87
N PRO A 122 8.44 -9.88 15.52
CA PRO A 122 7.23 -10.35 14.84
C PRO A 122 6.05 -10.39 15.83
N ASN A 123 5.45 -9.22 16.05
CA ASN A 123 4.47 -8.98 17.10
C ASN A 123 3.04 -8.95 16.57
N TRP A 124 2.43 -10.12 16.39
CA TRP A 124 1.05 -10.23 15.93
C TRP A 124 0.03 -9.57 16.87
N GLY A 125 0.31 -9.51 18.17
CA GLY A 125 -0.59 -8.84 19.13
C GLY A 125 -0.74 -7.34 18.84
N ARG A 126 0.33 -6.66 18.41
CA ARG A 126 0.27 -5.25 17.97
C ARG A 126 -0.49 -5.09 16.64
N ILE A 127 -0.40 -6.08 15.76
CA ILE A 127 -1.17 -6.10 14.51
C ILE A 127 -2.66 -6.24 14.82
N LEU A 128 -3.07 -7.21 15.66
CA LEU A 128 -4.48 -7.33 16.06
C LEU A 128 -5.00 -6.09 16.79
N ALA A 129 -4.17 -5.47 17.64
CA ALA A 129 -4.55 -4.22 18.30
C ALA A 129 -4.82 -3.09 17.31
N ALA A 130 -4.03 -3.00 16.23
CA ALA A 130 -4.26 -2.03 15.15
C ALA A 130 -5.55 -2.35 14.38
N ILE A 131 -5.75 -3.60 13.96
CA ILE A 131 -6.97 -4.05 13.26
C ILE A 131 -8.22 -3.73 14.10
N GLY A 132 -8.17 -3.94 15.42
CA GLY A 132 -9.26 -3.65 16.34
C GLY A 132 -9.65 -2.18 16.44
N CYS A 133 -8.85 -1.25 15.89
CA CYS A 133 -9.20 0.18 15.81
C CYS A 133 -10.11 0.52 14.62
N VAL A 134 -10.26 -0.40 13.65
CA VAL A 134 -11.15 -0.18 12.50
C VAL A 134 -12.59 -0.24 12.95
N PRO A 135 -13.43 0.77 12.65
CA PRO A 135 -14.84 0.73 13.01
C PRO A 135 -15.57 -0.45 12.32
N GLU A 136 -16.41 -1.16 13.07
CA GLU A 136 -17.14 -2.33 12.56
C GLU A 136 -18.01 -2.01 11.33
N ASN A 137 -18.56 -0.81 11.24
CA ASN A 137 -19.33 -0.39 10.07
C ASN A 137 -18.48 -0.11 8.82
N VAL A 138 -17.14 -0.05 8.94
CA VAL A 138 -16.18 0.13 7.83
C VAL A 138 -15.69 -1.23 7.34
N ALA A 139 -15.27 -2.08 8.27
CA ALA A 139 -14.79 -3.42 7.98
C ALA A 139 -15.29 -4.39 9.06
N PRO A 140 -16.50 -4.97 8.91
CA PRO A 140 -16.97 -6.01 9.82
C PRO A 140 -16.18 -7.31 9.60
N PHE A 141 -15.69 -7.89 10.68
CA PHE A 141 -15.04 -9.20 10.73
C PHE A 141 -15.17 -9.79 12.15
N ASP A 142 -14.95 -11.09 12.29
CA ASP A 142 -14.88 -11.76 13.59
C ASP A 142 -13.42 -11.79 14.07
N PRO A 143 -13.06 -11.08 15.17
CA PRO A 143 -11.68 -11.06 15.67
C PRO A 143 -11.14 -12.45 16.05
N ASP A 144 -12.00 -13.38 16.41
CA ASP A 144 -11.65 -14.75 16.78
C ASP A 144 -11.37 -15.64 15.56
N GLN A 145 -11.52 -15.11 14.34
CA GLN A 145 -11.21 -15.82 13.09
C GLN A 145 -10.01 -15.23 12.35
N VAL A 146 -9.45 -14.10 12.81
CA VAL A 146 -8.35 -13.43 12.10
C VAL A 146 -7.08 -14.26 12.13
N ASP A 147 -6.48 -14.45 10.96
CA ASP A 147 -5.15 -15.05 10.78
C ASP A 147 -4.13 -13.97 10.44
N VAL A 148 -2.90 -14.09 10.95
CA VAL A 148 -1.78 -13.22 10.60
C VAL A 148 -0.53 -14.02 10.31
N SER A 149 0.07 -13.77 9.14
CA SER A 149 1.39 -14.29 8.77
C SER A 149 2.39 -13.13 8.64
N ILE A 150 3.64 -13.39 8.97
CA ILE A 150 4.77 -12.50 8.66
C ILE A 150 5.82 -13.31 7.93
N ASN A 151 6.21 -12.87 6.74
CA ASN A 151 7.17 -13.57 5.86
C ASN A 151 6.83 -15.06 5.73
N ASP A 152 5.59 -15.36 5.35
CA ASP A 152 5.01 -16.71 5.14
C ASP A 152 4.85 -17.59 6.40
N ILE A 153 5.18 -17.11 7.59
CA ILE A 153 5.00 -17.83 8.84
C ILE A 153 3.70 -17.36 9.53
N GLN A 154 2.74 -18.26 9.69
CA GLN A 154 1.44 -17.95 10.33
C GLN A 154 1.58 -17.91 11.86
N ILE A 155 1.92 -16.75 12.39
CA ILE A 155 2.17 -16.53 13.83
C ILE A 155 0.91 -16.25 14.65
N CYS A 156 -0.22 -15.94 13.99
CA CYS A 156 -1.54 -15.85 14.59
C CYS A 156 -2.53 -16.70 13.79
N LYS A 157 -3.31 -17.50 14.48
CA LYS A 157 -4.35 -18.34 13.87
C LYS A 157 -5.65 -18.25 14.66
N ALA A 158 -6.74 -17.92 13.98
CA ALA A 158 -8.07 -17.75 14.58
C ALA A 158 -8.01 -16.87 15.85
N GLY A 159 -7.40 -15.68 15.74
CA GLY A 159 -7.24 -14.74 16.84
C GLY A 159 -6.27 -15.18 17.95
N GLY A 160 -5.72 -16.39 17.88
CA GLY A 160 -4.86 -17.00 18.89
C GLY A 160 -3.43 -17.22 18.42
N ILE A 161 -2.65 -17.96 19.22
CA ILE A 161 -1.25 -18.29 18.93
C ILE A 161 -1.19 -19.28 17.75
N GLY A 162 -0.42 -18.95 16.71
CA GLY A 162 -0.09 -19.80 15.58
C GLY A 162 1.24 -20.51 15.74
N GLU A 163 2.09 -20.45 14.71
CA GLU A 163 3.42 -21.01 14.72
C GLU A 163 4.39 -20.24 15.63
N ASP A 164 5.54 -20.82 15.91
CA ASP A 164 6.56 -20.17 16.74
C ASP A 164 7.09 -18.91 16.04
N ARG A 165 6.90 -17.76 16.66
CA ARG A 165 7.39 -16.45 16.16
C ARG A 165 8.91 -16.43 15.92
N ASN A 166 9.69 -17.31 16.56
CA ASN A 166 11.14 -17.39 16.33
C ASN A 166 11.50 -17.96 14.95
N LEU A 167 10.54 -18.51 14.21
CA LEU A 167 10.73 -18.94 12.82
C LEU A 167 10.73 -17.76 11.84
N VAL A 168 10.19 -16.60 12.24
CA VAL A 168 10.12 -15.40 11.38
C VAL A 168 11.47 -14.71 11.32
N ASP A 169 12.03 -14.59 10.12
CA ASP A 169 13.21 -13.76 9.85
C ASP A 169 12.78 -12.40 9.28
N MET A 170 12.95 -11.34 10.05
CA MET A 170 12.62 -9.95 9.66
C MET A 170 13.87 -9.13 9.32
N ARG A 171 15.07 -9.72 9.25
CA ARG A 171 16.31 -9.01 8.89
C ARG A 171 16.38 -8.58 7.42
N PRO A 172 15.76 -9.28 6.45
CA PRO A 172 15.66 -8.76 5.09
C PRO A 172 14.94 -7.42 5.05
N ARG A 173 15.27 -6.57 4.05
CA ARG A 173 14.67 -5.26 3.88
C ARG A 173 13.16 -5.35 3.62
N GLU A 174 12.72 -6.31 2.83
CA GLU A 174 11.29 -6.54 2.58
C GLU A 174 10.68 -7.35 3.73
N VAL A 175 9.55 -6.87 4.26
CA VAL A 175 8.73 -7.55 5.26
C VAL A 175 7.30 -7.62 4.73
N HIS A 176 6.75 -8.82 4.68
CA HIS A 176 5.37 -9.07 4.27
C HIS A 176 4.53 -9.41 5.50
N ILE A 177 3.43 -8.70 5.69
CA ILE A 177 2.41 -8.97 6.70
C ILE A 177 1.13 -9.31 5.94
N ASP A 178 0.67 -10.54 6.08
CA ASP A 178 -0.55 -11.03 5.45
C ASP A 178 -1.61 -11.29 6.52
N ILE A 179 -2.79 -10.71 6.32
CA ILE A 179 -3.91 -10.72 7.26
C ILE A 179 -5.12 -11.29 6.54
N GLU A 180 -5.67 -12.40 7.03
CA GLU A 180 -6.90 -12.98 6.52
C GLU A 180 -8.04 -12.72 7.51
N LEU A 181 -9.12 -12.06 7.02
CA LEU A 181 -10.26 -11.65 7.85
C LEU A 181 -11.42 -12.66 7.85
N HIS A 182 -11.48 -13.58 6.89
CA HIS A 182 -12.56 -14.56 6.71
C HIS A 182 -13.98 -13.96 6.65
N ALA A 183 -14.12 -12.72 6.19
CA ALA A 183 -15.40 -11.98 6.16
C ALA A 183 -15.98 -11.85 4.73
N GLY A 184 -15.19 -12.16 3.69
CA GLY A 184 -15.57 -12.06 2.28
C GLY A 184 -14.45 -12.54 1.36
N ASP A 185 -14.44 -12.04 0.11
CA ASP A 185 -13.48 -12.47 -0.91
C ASP A 185 -12.61 -11.31 -1.45
N ALA A 186 -12.77 -10.10 -0.91
CA ALA A 186 -12.03 -8.95 -1.38
C ALA A 186 -10.65 -8.86 -0.73
N GLU A 187 -9.71 -8.27 -1.48
CA GLU A 187 -8.34 -8.08 -1.04
C GLU A 187 -7.78 -6.70 -1.39
N ALA A 188 -6.78 -6.27 -0.64
CA ALA A 188 -5.95 -5.11 -0.95
C ALA A 188 -4.59 -5.20 -0.26
N ALA A 189 -3.61 -4.47 -0.82
CA ALA A 189 -2.32 -4.28 -0.19
C ALA A 189 -2.01 -2.80 -0.01
N VAL A 190 -1.32 -2.45 1.08
CA VAL A 190 -0.79 -1.11 1.36
C VAL A 190 0.68 -1.25 1.73
N TRP A 191 1.50 -0.35 1.22
CA TRP A 191 2.94 -0.31 1.49
C TRP A 191 3.26 0.76 2.54
N THR A 192 4.20 0.46 3.41
CA THR A 192 4.71 1.38 4.43
C THR A 192 6.18 1.08 4.73
N ASN A 193 6.71 1.79 5.72
CA ASN A 193 8.06 1.61 6.24
C ASN A 193 7.99 1.34 7.75
N ASP A 194 9.09 0.87 8.31
CA ASP A 194 9.29 0.81 9.75
C ASP A 194 9.45 2.22 10.36
N LEU A 195 9.34 2.34 11.67
CA LEU A 195 9.57 3.58 12.42
C LEU A 195 10.85 3.43 13.24
N THR A 196 11.92 4.10 12.80
CA THR A 196 13.26 4.02 13.36
C THR A 196 13.65 5.28 14.16
N HIS A 197 14.75 5.21 14.92
CA HIS A 197 15.33 6.39 15.53
C HIS A 197 15.83 7.40 14.48
N GLN A 198 16.33 6.90 13.34
CA GLN A 198 16.83 7.75 12.26
C GLN A 198 15.70 8.56 11.63
N TYR A 199 14.49 7.98 11.44
CA TYR A 199 13.31 8.74 11.00
C TYR A 199 13.04 9.95 11.92
N VAL A 200 13.08 9.71 13.25
CA VAL A 200 12.84 10.78 14.24
C VAL A 200 13.97 11.83 14.19
N GLU A 201 15.22 11.42 14.07
CA GLU A 201 16.37 12.29 13.98
C GLU A 201 16.29 13.19 12.74
N GLU A 202 16.07 12.61 11.56
CA GLU A 202 15.98 13.34 10.30
C GLU A 202 14.82 14.34 10.32
N ASN A 203 13.63 13.95 10.75
CA ASN A 203 12.46 14.80 10.78
C ASN A 203 12.47 15.87 11.90
N SER A 204 13.30 15.71 12.94
CA SER A 204 13.46 16.70 14.02
C SER A 204 14.62 17.66 13.80
N ALA A 205 15.54 17.35 12.88
CA ALA A 205 16.78 18.12 12.69
C ALA A 205 16.63 19.35 11.78
N TYR A 206 15.59 19.42 10.98
CA TYR A 206 15.37 20.58 10.10
C TYR A 206 14.01 21.23 10.36
N THR A 207 14.00 22.57 10.13
CA THR A 207 12.75 23.36 10.11
C THR A 207 12.41 23.67 8.66
N SER A 208 11.24 23.23 8.22
CA SER A 208 10.67 23.58 6.90
C SER A 208 10.12 25.00 6.87
#